data_4e985953c854bfe90d8ddaaae607f918
#
_entry.id   4e985953c854bfe90d8ddaaae607f918
#
_cell.length_a   1.000
_cell.length_b   1.000
_cell.length_c   1.000
_cell.angle_alpha   90.00
_cell.angle_beta   90.00
_cell.angle_gamma   90.00
#
_symmetry.space_group_name_H-M   'P 1'
#
loop_
_entity.id
_entity.type
_entity.pdbx_description
1 polymer ?
#
loop_
_entity_poly.entity_id
_entity_poly.type
_entity_poly.pdbx_seq_one_letter_code
_entity_poly.pdbx_strand_id
1 'polypeptide(L)'
;MTVPAYFNDSQRQATKDAGKIAGLNVLRIMNEPSAAAFAYGLEMTSKSEEHVLIFDLGGGTFDVSLLLLEEGIFEVKATSGNTHLGGEDFDSLLLEYCCNEFTKKKGIDIRSNPRSIRRLRTQCERAKRILSSAN
;
A
#
# COMPACT_ATOMS: atom_id res chain seq x y z
N MET A 1 -0.74 12.88 10.67
CA MET A 1 -0.09 11.60 10.28
C MET A 1 -1.17 10.55 10.21
N THR A 2 -1.00 9.55 9.34
CA THR A 2 -1.96 8.45 9.20
C THR A 2 -1.40 7.13 9.72
N VAL A 3 -2.29 6.25 10.16
CA VAL A 3 -1.97 4.90 10.63
C VAL A 3 -3.05 3.93 10.15
N PRO A 4 -2.74 2.63 10.00
CA PRO A 4 -3.74 1.61 9.72
C PRO A 4 -4.90 1.64 10.73
N ALA A 5 -6.11 1.36 10.27
CA ALA A 5 -7.30 1.43 11.13
C ALA A 5 -7.26 0.43 12.30
N TYR A 6 -6.54 -0.68 12.15
CA TYR A 6 -6.38 -1.71 13.18
C TYR A 6 -5.29 -1.42 14.23
N PHE A 7 -4.53 -0.32 14.09
CA PHE A 7 -3.54 0.05 15.11
C PHE A 7 -4.21 0.30 16.46
N ASN A 8 -3.63 -0.27 17.51
CA ASN A 8 -4.03 -0.01 18.89
C ASN A 8 -3.45 1.32 19.41
N ASP A 9 -3.88 1.75 20.59
CA ASP A 9 -3.47 3.04 21.16
C ASP A 9 -1.95 3.15 21.37
N SER A 10 -1.28 2.06 21.75
CA SER A 10 0.18 2.04 21.91
C SER A 10 0.91 2.27 20.59
N GLN A 11 0.43 1.65 19.50
CA GLN A 11 1.01 1.84 18.17
C GLN A 11 0.75 3.25 17.65
N ARG A 12 -0.43 3.82 17.89
CA ARG A 12 -0.78 5.21 17.57
C ARG A 12 0.11 6.19 18.33
N GLN A 13 0.31 5.96 19.62
CA GLN A 13 1.19 6.79 20.43
C GLN A 13 2.65 6.70 19.96
N ALA A 14 3.14 5.50 19.68
CA ALA A 14 4.49 5.28 19.16
C ALA A 14 4.72 6.02 17.82
N THR A 15 3.73 5.99 16.92
CA THR A 15 3.78 6.74 15.66
C THR A 15 3.84 8.26 15.90
N LYS A 16 3.04 8.75 16.84
CA LYS A 16 3.05 10.17 17.24
C LYS A 16 4.42 10.59 17.82
N ASP A 17 4.99 9.74 18.66
CA ASP A 17 6.29 10.00 19.29
C ASP A 17 7.43 9.93 18.27
N ALA A 18 7.38 8.99 17.32
CA ALA A 18 8.32 8.95 16.19
C ALA A 18 8.28 10.24 15.37
N GLY A 19 7.10 10.77 15.10
CA GLY A 19 6.93 12.07 14.43
C GLY A 19 7.58 13.22 15.23
N LYS A 20 7.37 13.25 16.55
CA LYS A 20 7.99 14.28 17.42
C LYS A 20 9.52 14.14 17.45
N ILE A 21 10.06 12.91 17.54
CA ILE A 21 11.51 12.64 17.52
C ILE A 21 12.10 13.14 16.18
N ALA A 22 11.37 12.99 15.07
CA ALA A 22 11.76 13.53 13.78
C ALA A 22 11.60 15.06 13.65
N GLY A 23 11.22 15.76 14.73
CA GLY A 23 11.05 17.21 14.75
C GLY A 23 9.71 17.72 14.17
N LEU A 24 8.75 16.83 13.94
CA LEU A 24 7.44 17.20 13.42
C LEU A 24 6.49 17.65 14.54
N ASN A 25 5.69 18.67 14.29
CA ASN A 25 4.55 19.02 15.13
C ASN A 25 3.32 18.18 14.72
N VAL A 26 3.13 17.04 15.37
CA VAL A 26 2.03 16.12 15.05
C VAL A 26 0.72 16.64 15.62
N LEU A 27 -0.11 17.20 14.78
CA LEU A 27 -1.42 17.77 15.16
C LEU A 27 -2.44 16.68 15.46
N ARG A 28 -2.50 15.63 14.62
CA ARG A 28 -3.48 14.55 14.73
C ARG A 28 -2.92 13.24 14.14
N ILE A 29 -3.37 12.12 14.70
CA ILE A 29 -3.31 10.80 14.09
C ILE A 29 -4.69 10.47 13.51
N MET A 30 -4.75 9.98 12.29
CA MET A 30 -5.97 9.65 11.55
C MET A 30 -5.84 8.24 10.98
N ASN A 31 -6.94 7.52 10.85
CA ASN A 31 -6.95 6.23 10.15
C ASN A 31 -6.68 6.44 8.65
N GLU A 32 -5.83 5.61 8.06
CA GLU A 32 -5.50 5.66 6.63
C GLU A 32 -6.74 5.59 5.73
N PRO A 33 -7.70 4.65 5.94
CA PRO A 33 -8.90 4.62 5.11
C PRO A 33 -9.77 5.88 5.25
N SER A 34 -9.87 6.45 6.45
CA SER A 34 -10.62 7.71 6.65
C SER A 34 -9.92 8.88 5.96
N ALA A 35 -8.59 8.92 5.99
CA ALA A 35 -7.81 9.95 5.30
C ALA A 35 -7.94 9.83 3.78
N ALA A 36 -7.95 8.62 3.24
CA ALA A 36 -8.17 8.37 1.81
C ALA A 36 -9.58 8.83 1.37
N ALA A 37 -10.60 8.47 2.12
CA ALA A 37 -11.98 8.91 1.87
C ALA A 37 -12.10 10.45 1.92
N PHE A 38 -11.50 11.07 2.92
CA PHE A 38 -11.46 12.53 3.07
C PHE A 38 -10.75 13.20 1.88
N ALA A 39 -9.58 12.70 1.49
CA ALA A 39 -8.82 13.23 0.36
C ALA A 39 -9.56 13.08 -0.99
N TYR A 40 -10.43 12.09 -1.10
CA TYR A 40 -11.30 11.89 -2.27
C TYR A 40 -12.52 12.83 -2.28
N GLY A 41 -12.77 13.56 -1.21
CA GLY A 41 -13.85 14.55 -1.10
C GLY A 41 -15.21 13.93 -0.80
N LEU A 42 -15.26 12.73 -0.28
CA LEU A 42 -16.54 12.03 -0.01
C LEU A 42 -17.41 12.74 1.02
N GLU A 43 -16.82 13.44 1.97
CA GLU A 43 -17.55 14.21 2.99
C GLU A 43 -18.40 15.34 2.40
N MET A 44 -18.05 15.83 1.20
CA MET A 44 -18.73 16.96 0.56
C MET A 44 -19.94 16.55 -0.27
N THR A 45 -20.10 15.29 -0.57
CA THR A 45 -21.09 14.80 -1.56
C THR A 45 -22.23 14.02 -0.94
N SER A 46 -22.04 13.42 0.22
CA SER A 46 -23.04 12.54 0.82
C SER A 46 -24.04 13.30 1.67
N LYS A 47 -25.32 13.27 1.25
CA LYS A 47 -26.50 13.69 2.04
C LYS A 47 -27.27 12.50 2.62
N SER A 48 -26.80 11.30 2.39
CA SER A 48 -27.40 10.03 2.81
C SER A 48 -26.32 9.11 3.33
N GLU A 49 -26.73 8.09 4.07
CA GLU A 49 -25.85 7.01 4.50
C GLU A 49 -25.26 6.28 3.29
N GLU A 50 -23.92 6.21 3.22
CA GLU A 50 -23.20 5.54 2.16
C GLU A 50 -22.15 4.56 2.72
N HIS A 51 -22.05 3.39 2.10
CA HIS A 51 -21.00 2.43 2.39
C HIS A 51 -19.88 2.57 1.36
N VAL A 52 -18.66 2.80 1.83
CA VAL A 52 -17.48 3.02 0.99
C VAL A 52 -16.44 1.95 1.30
N LEU A 53 -16.00 1.25 0.25
CA LEU A 53 -14.90 0.29 0.34
C LEU A 53 -13.60 1.00 -0.06
N ILE A 54 -12.65 1.08 0.88
CA ILE A 54 -11.29 1.56 0.62
C ILE A 54 -10.40 0.34 0.41
N PHE A 55 -9.79 0.29 -0.77
CA PHE A 55 -8.86 -0.76 -1.19
C PHE A 55 -7.46 -0.14 -1.31
N ASP A 56 -6.62 -0.37 -0.30
CA ASP A 56 -5.28 0.19 -0.20
C ASP A 56 -4.24 -0.91 -0.42
N LEU A 57 -3.70 -0.98 -1.63
CA LEU A 57 -2.63 -1.91 -2.00
C LEU A 57 -1.33 -1.13 -2.17
N GLY A 58 -0.51 -1.16 -1.13
CA GLY A 58 0.78 -0.49 -1.07
C GLY A 58 1.93 -1.30 -1.69
N GLY A 59 3.17 -0.90 -1.39
CA GLY A 59 4.36 -1.61 -1.84
C GLY A 59 4.57 -2.96 -1.16
N GLY A 60 4.23 -3.07 0.13
CA GLY A 60 4.45 -4.27 0.94
C GLY A 60 3.28 -4.69 1.80
N THR A 61 2.20 -3.92 1.84
CA THR A 61 0.98 -4.20 2.61
C THR A 61 -0.26 -3.99 1.77
N PHE A 62 -1.29 -4.74 2.09
CA PHE A 62 -2.62 -4.63 1.50
C PHE A 62 -3.65 -4.49 2.61
N ASP A 63 -4.42 -3.42 2.60
CA ASP A 63 -5.47 -3.12 3.55
C ASP A 63 -6.80 -2.84 2.83
N VAL A 64 -7.86 -3.45 3.32
CA VAL A 64 -9.23 -3.20 2.88
C VAL A 64 -10.06 -2.75 4.07
N SER A 65 -10.79 -1.66 3.92
CA SER A 65 -11.64 -1.13 4.98
C SER A 65 -13.02 -0.79 4.44
N LEU A 66 -14.05 -1.22 5.14
CA LEU A 66 -15.42 -0.79 4.91
C LEU A 66 -15.73 0.38 5.83
N LEU A 67 -16.07 1.50 5.22
CA LEU A 67 -16.46 2.72 5.92
C LEU A 67 -17.98 2.93 5.77
N LEU A 68 -18.60 3.41 6.83
CA LEU A 68 -19.89 4.06 6.78
C LEU A 68 -19.65 5.58 6.76
N LEU A 69 -20.23 6.25 5.81
CA LEU A 69 -20.25 7.71 5.72
C LEU A 69 -21.65 8.22 5.98
N GLU A 70 -21.81 9.03 7.00
CA GLU A 70 -23.05 9.64 7.38
C GLU A 70 -22.78 11.06 7.89
N GLU A 71 -23.45 12.06 7.30
CA GLU A 71 -23.33 13.47 7.69
C GLU A 71 -21.89 13.99 7.84
N GLY A 72 -20.97 13.54 6.98
CA GLY A 72 -19.54 13.90 7.01
C GLY A 72 -18.70 13.18 8.08
N ILE A 73 -19.28 12.20 8.78
CA ILE A 73 -18.60 11.36 9.76
C ILE A 73 -18.21 10.04 9.07
N PHE A 74 -16.94 9.62 9.22
CA PHE A 74 -16.42 8.35 8.73
C PHE A 74 -16.31 7.35 9.87
N GLU A 75 -17.11 6.31 9.85
CA GLU A 75 -17.03 5.20 10.79
C GLU A 75 -16.44 3.97 10.11
N VAL A 76 -15.34 3.40 10.66
CA VAL A 76 -14.77 2.15 10.15
C VAL A 76 -15.59 0.97 10.68
N LYS A 77 -16.31 0.28 9.81
CA LYS A 77 -17.17 -0.87 10.17
C LYS A 77 -16.41 -2.18 10.19
N ALA A 78 -15.48 -2.37 9.26
CA ALA A 78 -14.68 -3.58 9.16
C ALA A 78 -13.34 -3.30 8.49
N THR A 79 -12.33 -4.07 8.86
CA THR A 79 -11.01 -4.07 8.24
C THR A 79 -10.54 -5.49 7.98
N SER A 80 -9.82 -5.68 6.89
CA SER A 80 -9.12 -6.91 6.54
C SER A 80 -7.88 -6.56 5.74
N GLY A 81 -7.00 -7.52 5.50
CA GLY A 81 -5.81 -7.26 4.70
C GLY A 81 -4.73 -8.32 4.86
N ASN A 82 -3.57 -7.99 4.34
CA ASN A 82 -2.37 -8.82 4.48
C ASN A 82 -1.14 -7.90 4.64
N THR A 83 -0.49 -7.99 5.78
CA THR A 83 0.68 -7.18 6.13
C THR A 83 1.95 -7.55 5.36
N HIS A 84 1.89 -8.58 4.51
CA HIS A 84 3.01 -9.08 3.70
C HIS A 84 2.58 -9.31 2.24
N LEU A 85 1.72 -8.45 1.70
CA LEU A 85 1.29 -8.48 0.31
C LEU A 85 1.32 -7.07 -0.26
N GLY A 86 2.02 -6.90 -1.37
CA GLY A 86 2.09 -5.59 -2.02
C GLY A 86 2.79 -5.63 -3.38
N GLY A 87 3.09 -4.46 -3.91
CA GLY A 87 3.74 -4.29 -5.21
C GLY A 87 5.11 -4.98 -5.33
N GLU A 88 5.82 -5.17 -4.20
CA GLU A 88 7.10 -5.90 -4.19
C GLU A 88 6.93 -7.40 -4.48
N ASP A 89 5.78 -7.98 -4.12
CA ASP A 89 5.51 -9.38 -4.45
C ASP A 89 5.29 -9.55 -5.95
N PHE A 90 4.61 -8.59 -6.59
CA PHE A 90 4.45 -8.58 -8.05
C PHE A 90 5.80 -8.46 -8.76
N ASP A 91 6.68 -7.58 -8.26
CA ASP A 91 8.05 -7.44 -8.79
C ASP A 91 8.84 -8.74 -8.63
N SER A 92 8.68 -9.43 -7.51
CA SER A 92 9.37 -10.68 -7.22
C SER A 92 8.90 -11.83 -8.11
N LEU A 93 7.58 -11.95 -8.33
CA LEU A 93 7.01 -12.94 -9.25
C LEU A 93 7.48 -12.70 -10.70
N LEU A 94 7.47 -11.45 -11.15
CA LEU A 94 7.95 -11.09 -12.47
C LEU A 94 9.45 -11.35 -12.64
N LEU A 95 10.23 -11.03 -11.60
CA LEU A 95 11.66 -11.33 -11.57
C LEU A 95 11.93 -12.84 -11.71
N GLU A 96 11.19 -13.64 -10.93
CA GLU A 96 11.34 -15.11 -10.98
C GLU A 96 10.99 -15.67 -12.37
N TYR A 97 9.88 -15.22 -12.94
CA TYR A 97 9.49 -15.57 -14.30
C TYR A 97 10.60 -15.25 -15.31
N CYS A 98 11.13 -14.04 -15.28
CA CYS A 98 12.20 -13.61 -16.18
C CYS A 98 13.49 -14.43 -16.00
N CYS A 99 13.87 -14.75 -14.76
CA CYS A 99 15.02 -15.62 -14.48
C CYS A 99 14.82 -17.01 -15.08
N ASN A 100 13.65 -17.61 -14.91
CA ASN A 100 13.32 -18.93 -15.45
C ASN A 100 13.37 -18.93 -16.98
N GLU A 101 12.78 -17.94 -17.63
CA GLU A 101 12.80 -17.81 -19.08
C GLU A 101 14.21 -17.57 -19.64
N PHE A 102 15.02 -16.77 -18.94
CA PHE A 102 16.42 -16.58 -19.34
C PHE A 102 17.23 -17.86 -19.23
N THR A 103 17.06 -18.58 -18.12
CA THR A 103 17.74 -19.88 -17.92
C THR A 103 17.36 -20.89 -19.00
N LYS A 104 16.06 -20.99 -19.36
CA LYS A 104 15.60 -21.85 -20.46
C LYS A 104 16.24 -21.48 -21.80
N LYS A 105 16.34 -20.19 -22.11
CA LYS A 105 16.83 -19.71 -23.43
C LYS A 105 18.35 -19.71 -23.54
N LYS A 106 19.06 -19.49 -22.44
CA LYS A 106 20.52 -19.29 -22.46
C LYS A 106 21.32 -20.36 -21.72
N GLY A 107 20.68 -21.25 -20.97
CA GLY A 107 21.36 -22.25 -20.15
C GLY A 107 22.14 -21.69 -18.97
N ILE A 108 21.93 -20.43 -18.61
CA ILE A 108 22.65 -19.71 -17.54
C ILE A 108 21.65 -19.23 -16.49
N ASP A 109 21.88 -19.59 -15.23
CA ASP A 109 21.10 -19.05 -14.12
C ASP A 109 21.73 -17.75 -13.61
N ILE A 110 21.06 -16.64 -13.83
CA ILE A 110 21.51 -15.29 -13.42
C ILE A 110 21.33 -15.03 -11.93
N ARG A 111 20.63 -15.90 -11.18
CA ARG A 111 20.40 -15.73 -9.73
C ARG A 111 21.70 -15.77 -8.93
N SER A 112 22.72 -16.42 -9.44
CA SER A 112 24.06 -16.44 -8.84
C SER A 112 24.82 -15.11 -8.96
N ASN A 113 24.34 -14.17 -9.77
CA ASN A 113 24.97 -12.86 -9.97
C ASN A 113 24.13 -11.72 -9.37
N PRO A 114 24.50 -11.20 -8.17
CA PRO A 114 23.74 -10.16 -7.46
C PRO A 114 23.53 -8.88 -8.29
N ARG A 115 24.51 -8.50 -9.11
CA ARG A 115 24.42 -7.30 -9.96
C ARG A 115 23.37 -7.49 -11.06
N SER A 116 23.32 -8.65 -11.67
CA SER A 116 22.35 -8.98 -12.72
C SER A 116 20.92 -9.01 -12.15
N ILE A 117 20.74 -9.65 -11.01
CA ILE A 117 19.45 -9.72 -10.31
C ILE A 117 18.95 -8.32 -9.92
N ARG A 118 19.81 -7.48 -9.35
CA ARG A 118 19.44 -6.11 -8.98
C ARG A 118 18.98 -5.30 -10.20
N ARG A 119 19.72 -5.39 -11.31
CA ARG A 119 19.35 -4.71 -12.58
C ARG A 119 18.02 -5.24 -13.12
N LEU A 120 17.82 -6.55 -13.11
CA LEU A 120 16.58 -7.16 -13.59
C LEU A 120 15.39 -6.74 -12.72
N ARG A 121 15.52 -6.74 -11.38
CA ARG A 121 14.49 -6.29 -10.45
C ARG A 121 14.06 -4.84 -10.75
N THR A 122 15.01 -3.94 -10.97
CA THR A 122 14.71 -2.55 -11.35
C THR A 122 13.92 -2.47 -12.67
N GLN A 123 14.21 -3.32 -13.65
CA GLN A 123 13.45 -3.34 -14.90
C GLN A 123 12.06 -3.96 -14.73
N CYS A 124 11.90 -4.96 -13.87
CA CYS A 124 10.60 -5.54 -13.55
C CYS A 124 9.69 -4.50 -12.87
N GLU A 125 10.19 -3.77 -11.87
CA GLU A 125 9.45 -2.67 -11.23
C GLU A 125 9.04 -1.59 -12.24
N ARG A 126 9.96 -1.21 -13.12
CA ARG A 126 9.67 -0.24 -14.18
C ARG A 126 8.58 -0.74 -15.14
N ALA A 127 8.64 -2.01 -15.54
CA ALA A 127 7.64 -2.63 -16.40
C ALA A 127 6.26 -2.64 -15.71
N LYS A 128 6.20 -3.04 -14.45
CA LYS A 128 4.98 -3.00 -13.64
C LYS A 128 4.34 -1.61 -13.65
N ARG A 129 5.13 -0.55 -13.42
CA ARG A 129 4.63 0.83 -13.42
C ARG A 129 4.14 1.28 -14.79
N ILE A 130 4.83 0.91 -15.86
CA ILE A 130 4.40 1.24 -17.23
C ILE A 130 3.05 0.58 -17.54
N LEU A 131 2.87 -0.68 -17.16
CA LEU A 131 1.62 -1.42 -17.39
C LEU A 131 0.41 -0.81 -16.66
N SER A 132 0.62 -0.03 -15.61
CA SER A 132 -0.47 0.68 -14.91
C SER A 132 -1.00 1.91 -15.68
N SER A 133 -0.27 2.39 -16.69
CA SER A 133 -0.61 3.59 -17.45
C SER A 133 -0.62 3.39 -18.97
N ALA A 134 -0.11 2.26 -19.46
CA ALA A 134 -0.10 1.94 -20.89
C ALA A 134 -1.35 1.09 -21.23
N ASN A 135 -2.06 1.49 -22.29
CA ASN A 135 -3.13 0.70 -22.91
C ASN A 135 -2.54 -0.26 -23.95
#